data_65652425fe532a69ac2f0b0d17f6cf83
#
_entry.id   65652425fe532a69ac2f0b0d17f6cf83
#
_cell.length_a   1.000
_cell.length_b   1.000
_cell.length_c   1.000
_cell.angle_alpha   90.00
_cell.angle_beta   90.00
_cell.angle_gamma   90.00
#
_symmetry.space_group_name_H-M   'P 1'
#
loop_
_entity.id
_entity.type
_entity.pdbx_description
1 polymer ?
#
loop_
_entity_poly.entity_id
_entity_poly.type
_entity_poly.pdbx_seq_one_letter_code
_entity_poly.pdbx_strand_id
1 'polypeptide(L)'
;FQIQGMVGINAYDGKDGWKIEPWQGKRDPESLGEEEMHGILDDADFDGPLVNYQAKGNRVEYQGVEQIEGSDAYKLKVTRPNGDVSFFYLDTEYYVPIRIDTQRMIRGAPQEFETSLGDYKQVNGVYMPFSSESGPKGSSSTDRGKITYDKIEANVSLDDARFKRPGGR
;
A
#
# COMPACT_ATOMS: atom_id res chain seq x y z
N PHE A 1 1.98 1.80 14.03
CA PHE A 1 2.80 0.60 14.20
C PHE A 1 3.57 0.64 15.53
N GLN A 2 3.97 -0.52 16.02
CA GLN A 2 4.65 -0.64 17.32
C GLN A 2 5.94 -1.46 17.17
N ILE A 3 7.04 -0.93 17.69
CA ILE A 3 8.34 -1.61 17.73
C ILE A 3 8.86 -1.56 19.17
N GLN A 4 9.15 -2.72 19.76
CA GLN A 4 9.69 -2.86 21.13
C GLN A 4 8.90 -2.05 22.19
N GLY A 5 7.57 -2.05 22.06
CA GLY A 5 6.68 -1.31 22.97
C GLY A 5 6.55 0.20 22.69
N MET A 6 7.29 0.74 21.75
CA MET A 6 7.16 2.14 21.30
C MET A 6 6.22 2.24 20.11
N VAL A 7 5.34 3.24 20.11
CA VAL A 7 4.36 3.47 19.04
C VAL A 7 4.90 4.49 18.07
N GLY A 8 5.08 4.08 16.81
CA GLY A 8 5.34 4.97 15.68
C GLY A 8 4.05 5.35 14.96
N ILE A 9 4.01 6.55 14.41
CA ILE A 9 2.86 7.09 13.69
C ILE A 9 3.33 7.65 12.36
N ASN A 10 2.65 7.29 11.28
CA ASN A 10 2.70 7.98 10.01
C ASN A 10 1.29 8.44 9.70
N ALA A 11 1.12 9.69 9.29
CA ALA A 11 -0.18 10.23 8.95
C ALA A 11 -0.11 11.25 7.81
N TYR A 12 -1.21 11.38 7.10
CA TYR A 12 -1.41 12.32 6.00
C TYR A 12 -2.79 12.96 6.15
N ASP A 13 -2.86 14.30 6.12
CA ASP A 13 -4.09 15.05 6.36
C ASP A 13 -4.81 15.51 5.08
N GLY A 14 -4.36 15.00 3.93
CA GLY A 14 -4.84 15.41 2.61
C GLY A 14 -3.94 16.46 1.94
N LYS A 15 -2.97 17.02 2.66
CA LYS A 15 -2.02 18.02 2.17
C LYS A 15 -0.60 17.71 2.60
N ASP A 16 -0.39 17.54 3.90
CA ASP A 16 0.92 17.36 4.52
C ASP A 16 1.03 15.98 5.19
N GLY A 17 2.15 15.31 4.99
CA GLY A 17 2.50 14.07 5.69
C GLY A 17 3.44 14.32 6.86
N TRP A 18 3.23 13.60 7.94
CA TRP A 18 4.07 13.68 9.13
C TRP A 18 4.25 12.32 9.81
N LYS A 19 5.31 12.21 10.62
CA LYS A 19 5.62 11.00 11.37
C LYS A 19 6.10 11.29 12.78
N ILE A 20 5.99 10.29 13.65
CA ILE A 20 6.66 10.21 14.95
C ILE A 20 7.40 8.88 15.01
N GLU A 21 8.70 8.92 15.23
CA GLU A 21 9.58 7.74 15.33
C GLU A 21 10.36 7.76 16.65
N PRO A 22 9.72 7.34 17.77
CA PRO A 22 10.29 7.53 19.12
C PRO A 22 11.56 6.71 19.40
N TRP A 23 11.82 5.66 18.61
CA TRP A 23 13.05 4.83 18.75
C TRP A 23 14.34 5.55 18.34
N GLN A 24 14.24 6.68 17.65
CA GLN A 24 15.38 7.53 17.31
C GLN A 24 15.59 8.66 18.36
N GLY A 25 14.92 8.58 19.51
CA GLY A 25 14.92 9.63 20.53
C GLY A 25 14.09 10.86 20.16
N LYS A 26 13.43 10.85 19.01
CA LYS A 26 12.60 11.93 18.49
C LYS A 26 11.14 11.64 18.79
N ARG A 27 10.55 12.44 19.68
CA ARG A 27 9.14 12.32 20.08
C ARG A 27 8.24 13.38 19.47
N ASP A 28 8.83 14.38 18.84
CA ASP A 28 8.08 15.45 18.18
C ASP A 28 7.72 15.03 16.75
N PRO A 29 6.57 15.47 16.22
CA PRO A 29 6.17 15.19 14.85
C PRO A 29 7.14 15.83 13.85
N GLU A 30 7.65 15.04 12.91
CA GLU A 30 8.49 15.50 11.79
C GLU A 30 7.70 15.41 10.48
N SER A 31 7.97 16.28 9.53
CA SER A 31 7.41 16.15 8.18
C SER A 31 8.00 14.95 7.47
N LEU A 32 7.21 14.26 6.67
CA LEU A 32 7.69 13.20 5.79
C LEU A 32 8.60 13.79 4.71
N GLY A 33 9.67 13.06 4.39
CA GLY A 33 10.49 13.35 3.23
C GLY A 33 9.79 12.99 1.91
N GLU A 34 10.36 13.39 0.78
CA GLU A 34 9.77 13.17 -0.54
C GLU A 34 9.49 11.68 -0.83
N GLU A 35 10.46 10.79 -0.56
CA GLU A 35 10.30 9.34 -0.76
C GLU A 35 9.22 8.74 0.14
N GLU A 36 9.14 9.20 1.40
CA GLU A 36 8.11 8.75 2.36
C GLU A 36 6.73 9.24 1.96
N MET A 37 6.64 10.47 1.41
CA MET A 37 5.41 11.01 0.86
C MET A 37 4.87 10.18 -0.29
N HIS A 38 5.71 9.66 -1.19
CA HIS A 38 5.27 8.75 -2.25
C HIS A 38 4.55 7.51 -1.67
N GLY A 39 5.11 6.91 -0.61
CA GLY A 39 4.49 5.75 0.03
C GLY A 39 3.12 6.07 0.63
N ILE A 40 3.02 7.14 1.41
CA ILE A 40 1.75 7.47 2.09
C ILE A 40 0.68 7.96 1.12
N LEU A 41 1.04 8.58 0.00
CA LEU A 41 0.10 8.97 -1.05
C LEU A 41 -0.49 7.74 -1.77
N ASP A 42 0.30 6.67 -1.95
CA ASP A 42 -0.22 5.42 -2.48
C ASP A 42 -1.23 4.78 -1.52
N ASP A 43 -0.96 4.80 -0.21
CA ASP A 43 -1.86 4.29 0.83
C ASP A 43 -3.14 5.15 0.97
N ALA A 44 -3.04 6.46 0.69
CA ALA A 44 -4.16 7.39 0.72
C ALA A 44 -5.09 7.24 -0.51
N ASP A 45 -4.63 6.63 -1.59
CA ASP A 45 -5.46 6.26 -2.75
C ASP A 45 -6.27 5.00 -2.43
N PHE A 46 -7.28 5.15 -1.57
CA PHE A 46 -8.07 4.04 -1.03
C PHE A 46 -8.68 3.12 -2.10
N ASP A 47 -9.12 3.69 -3.22
CA ASP A 47 -9.68 2.93 -4.34
C ASP A 47 -8.59 2.19 -5.14
N GLY A 48 -7.34 2.52 -4.90
CA GLY A 48 -6.19 2.00 -5.62
C GLY A 48 -6.06 2.54 -7.06
N PRO A 49 -4.95 2.26 -7.73
CA PRO A 49 -4.59 2.90 -8.99
C PRO A 49 -5.38 2.41 -10.20
N LEU A 50 -6.17 1.34 -10.07
CA LEU A 50 -6.98 0.78 -11.16
C LEU A 50 -8.34 1.47 -11.28
N VAL A 51 -8.94 1.90 -10.17
CA VAL A 51 -10.23 2.60 -10.19
C VAL A 51 -10.04 4.02 -10.70
N ASN A 52 -10.85 4.40 -11.71
CA ASN A 52 -10.74 5.70 -12.37
C ASN A 52 -9.32 6.05 -12.84
N TYR A 53 -8.56 5.04 -13.26
CA TYR A 53 -7.14 5.13 -13.57
C TYR A 53 -6.79 6.28 -14.53
N GLN A 54 -7.62 6.54 -15.54
CA GLN A 54 -7.40 7.63 -16.50
C GLN A 54 -7.51 9.01 -15.83
N ALA A 55 -8.50 9.20 -14.95
CA ALA A 55 -8.67 10.45 -14.21
C ALA A 55 -7.52 10.71 -13.24
N LYS A 56 -6.92 9.65 -12.71
CA LYS A 56 -5.71 9.69 -11.87
C LYS A 56 -4.42 9.88 -12.67
N GLY A 57 -4.51 9.91 -14.01
CA GLY A 57 -3.35 10.01 -14.91
C GLY A 57 -2.55 8.72 -15.02
N ASN A 58 -3.07 7.60 -14.53
CA ASN A 58 -2.42 6.31 -14.65
C ASN A 58 -2.61 5.72 -16.05
N ARG A 59 -1.63 4.97 -16.52
CA ARG A 59 -1.72 4.14 -17.70
C ARG A 59 -1.83 2.68 -17.29
N VAL A 60 -2.84 1.99 -17.80
CA VAL A 60 -3.07 0.56 -17.53
C VAL A 60 -2.97 -0.23 -18.83
N GLU A 61 -2.16 -1.28 -18.83
CA GLU A 61 -1.90 -2.13 -19.99
C GLU A 61 -2.10 -3.60 -19.60
N TYR A 62 -2.95 -4.32 -20.35
CA TYR A 62 -3.09 -5.76 -20.18
C TYR A 62 -1.86 -6.48 -20.76
N GLN A 63 -1.25 -7.36 -19.97
CA GLN A 63 -0.03 -8.10 -20.30
C GLN A 63 -0.26 -9.61 -20.53
N GLY A 64 -1.52 -10.06 -20.50
CA GLY A 64 -1.88 -11.47 -20.69
C GLY A 64 -2.21 -12.18 -19.38
N VAL A 65 -2.13 -13.51 -19.41
CA VAL A 65 -2.35 -14.39 -18.25
C VAL A 65 -1.02 -14.94 -17.79
N GLU A 66 -0.81 -14.96 -16.48
CA GLU A 66 0.38 -15.53 -15.83
C GLU A 66 -0.05 -16.43 -14.67
N GLN A 67 0.70 -17.50 -14.40
CA GLN A 67 0.42 -18.39 -13.27
C GLN A 67 1.04 -17.84 -11.98
N ILE A 68 0.20 -17.64 -10.97
CA ILE A 68 0.59 -17.24 -9.63
C ILE A 68 0.22 -18.37 -8.67
N GLU A 69 1.21 -19.01 -8.07
CA GLU A 69 1.02 -20.12 -7.13
C GLU A 69 0.11 -21.26 -7.67
N GLY A 70 0.19 -21.49 -8.99
CA GLY A 70 -0.57 -22.54 -9.65
C GLY A 70 -1.98 -22.14 -10.12
N SER A 71 -2.39 -20.91 -9.93
CA SER A 71 -3.65 -20.35 -10.43
C SER A 71 -3.39 -19.33 -11.55
N ASP A 72 -4.26 -19.31 -12.55
CA ASP A 72 -4.19 -18.32 -13.63
C ASP A 72 -4.61 -16.94 -13.09
N ALA A 73 -3.86 -15.91 -13.46
CA ALA A 73 -4.14 -14.53 -13.09
C ALA A 73 -3.98 -13.59 -14.30
N TYR A 74 -4.89 -12.63 -14.44
CA TYR A 74 -4.73 -11.54 -15.40
C TYR A 74 -3.65 -10.59 -14.94
N LYS A 75 -2.65 -10.35 -15.78
CA LYS A 75 -1.57 -9.42 -15.50
C LYS A 75 -1.85 -8.06 -16.10
N LEU A 76 -1.90 -7.04 -15.26
CA LEU A 76 -2.03 -5.65 -15.66
C LEU A 76 -0.78 -4.87 -15.25
N LYS A 77 -0.19 -4.13 -16.20
CA LYS A 77 0.86 -3.16 -15.90
C LYS A 77 0.22 -1.79 -15.67
N VAL A 78 0.52 -1.19 -14.53
CA VAL A 78 0.10 0.17 -14.18
C VAL A 78 1.33 1.06 -14.11
N THR A 79 1.33 2.15 -14.89
CA THR A 79 2.36 3.19 -14.83
C THR A 79 1.73 4.46 -14.28
N ARG A 80 2.27 4.98 -13.18
CA ARG A 80 1.82 6.21 -12.54
C ARG A 80 2.47 7.45 -13.18
N PRO A 81 1.90 8.66 -13.00
CA PRO A 81 2.47 9.90 -13.53
C PRO A 81 3.89 10.19 -13.05
N ASN A 82 4.26 9.75 -11.85
CA ASN A 82 5.62 9.88 -11.30
C ASN A 82 6.64 8.89 -11.88
N GLY A 83 6.19 7.99 -12.78
CA GLY A 83 7.01 6.97 -13.41
C GLY A 83 7.07 5.63 -12.67
N ASP A 84 6.48 5.51 -11.49
CA ASP A 84 6.40 4.24 -10.77
C ASP A 84 5.58 3.21 -11.56
N VAL A 85 6.05 1.98 -11.55
CA VAL A 85 5.42 0.86 -12.25
C VAL A 85 4.99 -0.20 -11.24
N SER A 86 3.75 -0.67 -11.40
CA SER A 86 3.23 -1.81 -10.65
C SER A 86 2.61 -2.83 -11.60
N PHE A 87 2.76 -4.11 -11.28
CA PHE A 87 2.08 -5.21 -11.96
C PHE A 87 1.04 -5.79 -11.01
N PHE A 88 -0.22 -5.73 -11.41
CA PHE A 88 -1.33 -6.31 -10.68
C PHE A 88 -1.68 -7.66 -11.29
N TYR A 89 -1.74 -8.69 -10.47
CA TYR A 89 -2.18 -10.02 -10.85
C TYR A 89 -3.57 -10.25 -10.25
N LEU A 90 -4.57 -10.27 -11.11
CA LEU A 90 -5.97 -10.41 -10.71
C LEU A 90 -6.43 -11.86 -10.89
N ASP A 91 -7.07 -12.39 -9.86
CA ASP A 91 -7.77 -13.66 -9.95
C ASP A 91 -8.74 -13.68 -11.15
N THR A 92 -8.81 -14.81 -11.86
CA THR A 92 -9.60 -14.89 -13.11
C THR A 92 -11.10 -15.05 -12.87
N GLU A 93 -11.54 -15.39 -11.66
CA GLU A 93 -12.95 -15.59 -11.31
C GLU A 93 -13.56 -14.35 -10.63
N TYR A 94 -12.86 -13.80 -9.61
CA TYR A 94 -13.36 -12.69 -8.79
C TYR A 94 -12.75 -11.35 -9.18
N TYR A 95 -11.71 -11.33 -10.02
CA TYR A 95 -10.99 -10.12 -10.45
C TYR A 95 -10.38 -9.31 -9.30
N VAL A 96 -10.15 -9.95 -8.17
CA VAL A 96 -9.45 -9.32 -7.03
C VAL A 96 -7.94 -9.48 -7.19
N PRO A 97 -7.13 -8.49 -6.77
CA PRO A 97 -5.68 -8.62 -6.80
C PRO A 97 -5.20 -9.73 -5.85
N ILE A 98 -4.48 -10.72 -6.34
CA ILE A 98 -3.85 -11.76 -5.52
C ILE A 98 -2.37 -11.49 -5.28
N ARG A 99 -1.76 -10.71 -6.18
CA ARG A 99 -0.37 -10.27 -6.06
C ARG A 99 -0.17 -8.91 -6.71
N ILE A 100 0.72 -8.12 -6.14
CA ILE A 100 1.16 -6.84 -6.70
C ILE A 100 2.70 -6.82 -6.65
N ASP A 101 3.34 -6.65 -7.81
CA ASP A 101 4.77 -6.36 -7.90
C ASP A 101 4.93 -4.86 -8.13
N THR A 102 5.78 -4.19 -7.35
CA THR A 102 6.03 -2.75 -7.46
C THR A 102 7.49 -2.48 -7.74
N GLN A 103 7.76 -1.63 -8.73
CA GLN A 103 9.10 -1.15 -9.08
C GLN A 103 9.19 0.33 -8.75
N ARG A 104 10.15 0.70 -7.91
CA ARG A 104 10.39 2.08 -7.47
C ARG A 104 11.86 2.40 -7.45
N MET A 105 12.19 3.68 -7.64
CA MET A 105 13.52 4.21 -7.37
C MET A 105 13.61 4.58 -5.90
N ILE A 106 14.48 3.92 -5.14
CA ILE A 106 14.73 4.23 -3.72
C ILE A 106 16.22 4.57 -3.57
N ARG A 107 16.51 5.78 -3.11
CA ARG A 107 17.89 6.28 -2.96
C ARG A 107 18.73 6.14 -4.23
N GLY A 108 18.11 6.39 -5.39
CA GLY A 108 18.76 6.30 -6.70
C GLY A 108 18.99 4.89 -7.23
N ALA A 109 18.51 3.85 -6.57
CA ALA A 109 18.58 2.46 -7.03
C ALA A 109 17.17 1.90 -7.30
N PRO A 110 16.97 1.15 -8.42
CA PRO A 110 15.70 0.48 -8.66
C PRO A 110 15.52 -0.65 -7.64
N GLN A 111 14.37 -0.69 -7.00
CA GLN A 111 13.98 -1.76 -6.09
C GLN A 111 12.66 -2.36 -6.51
N GLU A 112 12.55 -3.68 -6.36
CA GLU A 112 11.33 -4.42 -6.65
C GLU A 112 10.80 -5.03 -5.36
N PHE A 113 9.50 -4.84 -5.13
CA PHE A 113 8.76 -5.42 -4.03
C PHE A 113 7.65 -6.30 -4.56
N GLU A 114 7.29 -7.28 -3.78
CA GLU A 114 6.19 -8.19 -4.03
C GLU A 114 5.26 -8.18 -2.83
N THR A 115 3.96 -8.03 -3.09
CA THR A 115 2.91 -8.09 -2.08
C THR A 115 1.90 -9.14 -2.50
N SER A 116 1.74 -10.19 -1.69
CA SER A 116 0.67 -11.18 -1.82
C SER A 116 -0.52 -10.73 -0.97
N LEU A 117 -1.73 -10.89 -1.52
CA LEU A 117 -2.99 -10.51 -0.89
C LEU A 117 -3.89 -11.74 -0.77
N GLY A 118 -4.55 -11.90 0.36
CA GLY A 118 -5.39 -13.07 0.63
C GLY A 118 -6.47 -12.85 1.69
N ASP A 119 -7.14 -13.94 2.05
CA ASP A 119 -8.23 -13.95 3.03
C ASP A 119 -9.31 -12.90 2.69
N TYR A 120 -9.77 -12.89 1.42
CA TYR A 120 -10.76 -11.96 0.94
C TYR A 120 -12.12 -12.18 1.59
N LYS A 121 -12.69 -11.12 2.15
CA LYS A 121 -14.04 -11.11 2.75
C LYS A 121 -14.82 -9.91 2.23
N GLN A 122 -16.14 -10.05 2.19
CA GLN A 122 -17.01 -8.93 1.82
C GLN A 122 -17.18 -7.94 2.98
N VAL A 123 -16.92 -6.67 2.69
CA VAL A 123 -17.21 -5.54 3.57
C VAL A 123 -18.09 -4.57 2.80
N ASN A 124 -19.34 -4.41 3.22
CA ASN A 124 -20.36 -3.60 2.53
C ASN A 124 -20.47 -3.89 1.02
N GLY A 125 -20.37 -5.18 0.64
CA GLY A 125 -20.51 -5.62 -0.76
C GLY A 125 -19.23 -5.53 -1.60
N VAL A 126 -18.11 -5.04 -1.04
CA VAL A 126 -16.80 -4.98 -1.68
C VAL A 126 -15.89 -6.07 -1.09
N TYR A 127 -15.18 -6.80 -1.95
CA TYR A 127 -14.16 -7.74 -1.50
C TYR A 127 -12.91 -6.99 -1.04
N MET A 128 -12.53 -7.20 0.23
CA MET A 128 -11.34 -6.63 0.86
C MET A 128 -10.39 -7.73 1.30
N PRO A 129 -9.06 -7.61 1.08
CA PRO A 129 -8.10 -8.57 1.59
C PRO A 129 -7.96 -8.41 3.11
N PHE A 130 -8.00 -9.51 3.85
CA PHE A 130 -7.78 -9.54 5.30
C PHE A 130 -6.36 -9.98 5.66
N SER A 131 -5.56 -10.37 4.68
CA SER A 131 -4.13 -10.61 4.85
C SER A 131 -3.33 -10.02 3.70
N SER A 132 -2.16 -9.49 4.03
CA SER A 132 -1.13 -9.12 3.06
C SER A 132 0.24 -9.54 3.57
N GLU A 133 1.12 -9.95 2.65
CA GLU A 133 2.51 -10.29 2.92
C GLU A 133 3.38 -9.56 1.90
N SER A 134 4.28 -8.70 2.37
CA SER A 134 5.06 -7.81 1.51
C SER A 134 6.54 -7.85 1.86
N GLY A 135 7.39 -7.82 0.84
CA GLY A 135 8.85 -7.76 0.98
C GLY A 135 9.56 -7.58 -0.34
N PRO A 136 10.90 -7.55 -0.34
CA PRO A 136 11.68 -7.54 -1.56
C PRO A 136 11.30 -8.73 -2.45
N LYS A 137 11.18 -8.49 -3.75
CA LYS A 137 10.81 -9.54 -4.70
C LYS A 137 11.80 -10.70 -4.66
N GLY A 138 11.26 -11.92 -4.56
CA GLY A 138 12.07 -13.14 -4.44
C GLY A 138 12.67 -13.38 -3.05
N SER A 139 12.36 -12.55 -2.05
CA SER A 139 12.77 -12.79 -0.67
C SER A 139 12.02 -13.98 -0.05
N SER A 140 12.61 -14.58 0.98
CA SER A 140 11.96 -15.64 1.74
C SER A 140 10.78 -15.09 2.57
N SER A 141 9.84 -15.97 2.95
CA SER A 141 8.70 -15.56 3.80
C SER A 141 9.14 -15.00 5.16
N THR A 142 10.31 -15.36 5.65
CA THR A 142 10.88 -14.83 6.91
C THR A 142 11.34 -13.38 6.79
N ASP A 143 11.60 -12.92 5.56
CA ASP A 143 12.09 -11.57 5.27
C ASP A 143 10.94 -10.63 4.84
N ARG A 144 9.69 -11.12 4.89
CA ARG A 144 8.49 -10.39 4.51
C ARG A 144 7.71 -9.94 5.73
N GLY A 145 7.19 -8.73 5.67
CA GLY A 145 6.21 -8.23 6.63
C GLY A 145 4.84 -8.82 6.35
N LYS A 146 4.18 -9.34 7.39
CA LYS A 146 2.81 -9.84 7.28
C LYS A 146 1.85 -8.96 8.08
N ILE A 147 0.75 -8.58 7.45
CA ILE A 147 -0.35 -7.85 8.07
C ILE A 147 -1.61 -8.72 7.99
N THR A 148 -2.33 -8.84 9.09
CA THR A 148 -3.65 -9.47 9.14
C THR A 148 -4.63 -8.53 9.82
N TYR A 149 -5.86 -8.47 9.28
CA TYR A 149 -6.93 -7.67 9.86
C TYR A 149 -7.95 -8.59 10.52
N ASP A 150 -8.22 -8.36 11.80
CA ASP A 150 -9.29 -9.06 12.51
C ASP A 150 -10.65 -8.52 12.07
N LYS A 151 -10.73 -7.21 11.79
CA LYS A 151 -11.97 -6.53 11.42
C LYS A 151 -11.68 -5.33 10.50
N ILE A 152 -12.52 -5.17 9.49
CA ILE A 152 -12.59 -3.98 8.63
C ILE A 152 -14.01 -3.43 8.70
N GLU A 153 -14.18 -2.16 9.00
CA GLU A 153 -15.47 -1.46 9.05
C GLU A 153 -15.45 -0.30 8.06
N ALA A 154 -16.43 -0.26 7.18
CA ALA A 154 -16.58 0.81 6.21
C ALA A 154 -17.56 1.88 6.68
N ASN A 155 -17.38 3.10 6.18
CA ASN A 155 -18.26 4.26 6.43
C ASN A 155 -18.41 4.63 7.93
N VAL A 156 -17.39 4.34 8.73
CA VAL A 156 -17.35 4.79 10.12
C VAL A 156 -17.10 6.31 10.17
N SER A 157 -17.71 6.98 11.13
CA SER A 157 -17.42 8.40 11.37
C SER A 157 -16.02 8.55 11.95
N LEU A 158 -15.17 9.31 11.27
CA LEU A 158 -13.82 9.65 11.73
C LEU A 158 -13.70 11.18 11.85
N ASP A 159 -13.01 11.61 12.92
CA ASP A 159 -12.66 13.03 13.07
C ASP A 159 -11.35 13.29 12.28
N ASP A 160 -11.39 14.22 11.34
CA ASP A 160 -10.25 14.62 10.52
C ASP A 160 -9.08 15.16 11.37
N ALA A 161 -9.37 15.62 12.60
CA ALA A 161 -8.33 16.04 13.54
C ALA A 161 -7.31 14.92 13.85
N ARG A 162 -7.69 13.64 13.69
CA ARG A 162 -6.78 12.49 13.89
C ARG A 162 -5.61 12.47 12.91
N PHE A 163 -5.78 13.05 11.74
CA PHE A 163 -4.75 13.05 10.68
C PHE A 163 -3.88 14.31 10.72
N LYS A 164 -4.31 15.34 11.45
CA LYS A 164 -3.57 16.59 11.57
C LYS A 164 -2.32 16.41 12.41
N ARG A 165 -1.24 17.06 11.98
CA ARG A 165 0.01 17.09 12.74
C ARG A 165 -0.24 17.70 14.13
N PRO A 166 0.10 17.00 15.22
CA PRO A 166 0.03 17.57 16.56
C PRO A 166 0.91 18.82 16.65
N GLY A 167 0.44 19.86 17.33
CA GLY A 167 1.27 21.03 17.62
C GLY A 167 2.52 20.58 18.40
N GLY A 168 3.71 20.97 17.96
CA GLY A 168 4.93 20.74 18.70
C GLY A 168 4.85 21.41 20.09
N ARG A 169 5.39 20.72 21.09
CA ARG A 169 5.55 21.27 22.44
C ARG A 169 6.73 22.22 22.51
#